data_2917a0688f3d5137165f0d394c14a1da
#
_entry.id   2917a0688f3d5137165f0d394c14a1da
#
_cell.length_a   1.000
_cell.length_b   1.000
_cell.length_c   1.000
_cell.angle_alpha   90.00
_cell.angle_beta   90.00
_cell.angle_gamma   90.00
#
_symmetry.space_group_name_H-M   'P 1'
#
loop_
_entity.id
_entity.type
_entity.pdbx_description
1 polymer ?
#
loop_
_entity_poly.entity_id
_entity_poly.type
_entity_poly.pdbx_seq_one_letter_code
_entity_poly.pdbx_strand_id
1 'polypeptide(L)'
;MQVARLVRAELLALKERDFVSAARAMGASNWRIMWRHLLPNSISVLIVSATLTVGSAILTESALSFLGLGLSYLNNPTWGNLLERAQDGATSGIWWQILFPGLGVILTVLCINWVGDALSDALDPYGTSVTQSE
;
A
#
# COMPACT_ATOMS: atom_id res chain seq x y z
N MET A 1 -1.31 11.27 -7.43
CA MET A 1 -1.68 12.43 -6.59
C MET A 1 -2.71 12.13 -5.48
N GLN A 2 -3.27 10.93 -5.40
CA GLN A 2 -4.23 10.54 -4.35
C GLN A 2 -3.58 10.47 -2.97
N VAL A 3 -2.40 9.83 -2.84
CA VAL A 3 -1.66 9.70 -1.56
C VAL A 3 -1.35 11.07 -0.94
N ALA A 4 -0.91 12.05 -1.74
CA ALA A 4 -0.60 13.38 -1.23
C ALA A 4 -1.84 14.12 -0.67
N ARG A 5 -3.02 13.89 -1.25
CA ARG A 5 -4.28 14.43 -0.73
C ARG A 5 -4.70 13.76 0.56
N LEU A 6 -4.54 12.43 0.64
CA LEU A 6 -4.86 11.67 1.85
C LEU A 6 -3.97 12.10 3.02
N VAL A 7 -2.65 12.16 2.80
CA VAL A 7 -1.69 12.62 3.81
C VAL A 7 -1.97 14.04 4.26
N ARG A 8 -2.32 14.95 3.33
CA ARG A 8 -2.69 16.31 3.69
C ARG A 8 -3.95 16.36 4.56
N ALA A 9 -4.96 15.56 4.24
CA ALA A 9 -6.19 15.49 5.03
C ALA A 9 -5.91 14.97 6.44
N GLU A 10 -5.10 13.92 6.56
CA GLU A 10 -4.69 13.35 7.84
C GLU A 10 -3.89 14.34 8.69
N LEU A 11 -2.90 15.02 8.10
CA LEU A 11 -2.12 16.04 8.81
C LEU A 11 -2.99 17.22 9.27
N LEU A 12 -4.01 17.60 8.51
CA LEU A 12 -4.95 18.64 8.92
C LEU A 12 -5.81 18.18 10.09
N ALA A 13 -6.32 16.95 10.05
CA ALA A 13 -7.10 16.37 11.15
C ALA A 13 -6.26 16.23 12.43
N LEU A 14 -5.01 15.75 12.32
CA LEU A 14 -4.07 15.66 13.45
C LEU A 14 -3.72 17.03 14.05
N LYS A 15 -3.67 18.08 13.23
CA LYS A 15 -3.37 19.44 13.69
C LYS A 15 -4.44 20.04 14.60
N GLU A 16 -5.67 19.55 14.49
CA GLU A 16 -6.82 20.00 15.30
C GLU A 16 -6.97 19.23 16.61
N ARG A 17 -6.15 18.19 16.83
CA ARG A 17 -6.20 17.37 18.06
C ARG A 17 -5.67 18.13 19.28
N ASP A 18 -6.21 17.80 20.47
CA ASP A 18 -5.92 18.46 21.75
C ASP A 18 -4.43 18.44 22.12
N PHE A 19 -3.69 17.39 21.80
CA PHE A 19 -2.26 17.30 22.09
C PHE A 19 -1.43 18.35 21.33
N VAL A 20 -1.89 18.74 20.12
CA VAL A 20 -1.23 19.81 19.33
C VAL A 20 -1.52 21.18 19.95
N SER A 21 -2.75 21.41 20.41
CA SER A 21 -3.12 22.65 21.09
C SER A 21 -2.36 22.79 22.42
N ALA A 22 -2.26 21.72 23.19
CA ALA A 22 -1.44 21.69 24.42
C ALA A 22 0.04 21.96 24.15
N ALA A 23 0.63 21.36 23.12
CA ALA A 23 2.01 21.59 22.73
C ALA A 23 2.27 23.07 22.34
N ARG A 24 1.29 23.70 21.65
CA ARG A 24 1.36 25.14 21.33
C ARG A 24 1.28 26.02 22.57
N ALA A 25 0.39 25.70 23.52
CA ALA A 25 0.26 26.42 24.77
C ALA A 25 1.58 26.38 25.58
N MET A 26 2.34 25.28 25.47
CA MET A 26 3.67 25.15 26.07
C MET A 26 4.81 25.83 25.28
N GLY A 27 4.50 26.57 24.21
CA GLY A 27 5.48 27.31 23.42
C GLY A 27 6.25 26.49 22.38
N ALA A 28 5.77 25.29 22.01
CA ALA A 28 6.41 24.51 20.97
C ALA A 28 6.31 25.17 19.60
N SER A 29 7.42 25.26 18.86
CA SER A 29 7.43 25.77 17.50
C SER A 29 6.69 24.85 16.54
N ASN A 30 6.10 25.38 15.47
CA ASN A 30 5.39 24.59 14.45
C ASN A 30 6.27 23.50 13.84
N TRP A 31 7.57 23.74 13.68
CA TRP A 31 8.55 22.76 13.19
C TRP A 31 8.68 21.58 14.16
N ARG A 32 8.79 21.84 15.46
CA ARG A 32 8.86 20.80 16.49
C ARG A 32 7.58 19.98 16.56
N ILE A 33 6.40 20.61 16.44
CA ILE A 33 5.10 19.93 16.40
C ILE A 33 5.03 19.01 15.19
N MET A 34 5.45 19.48 14.01
CA MET A 34 5.40 18.70 12.77
C MET A 34 6.29 17.44 12.87
N TRP A 35 7.56 17.59 13.25
CA TRP A 35 8.50 16.47 13.25
C TRP A 35 8.35 15.51 14.45
N ARG A 36 7.93 16.01 15.59
CA ARG A 36 7.88 15.21 16.83
C ARG A 36 6.50 14.65 17.13
N HIS A 37 5.45 15.25 16.61
CA HIS A 37 4.06 14.84 16.91
C HIS A 37 3.26 14.46 15.66
N LEU A 38 3.24 15.27 14.60
CA LEU A 38 2.41 15.02 13.44
C LEU A 38 2.97 13.91 12.55
N LEU A 39 4.24 13.97 12.20
CA LEU A 39 4.86 13.01 11.28
C LEU A 39 4.83 11.57 11.82
N PRO A 40 5.24 11.29 13.08
CA PRO A 40 5.16 9.92 13.60
C PRO A 40 3.74 9.37 13.62
N ASN A 41 2.75 10.18 13.97
CA ASN A 41 1.35 9.74 14.01
C ASN A 41 0.71 9.55 12.62
N SER A 42 1.29 10.13 11.56
CA SER A 42 0.81 9.94 10.18
C SER A 42 1.50 8.79 9.44
N ILE A 43 2.54 8.18 10.03
CA ILE A 43 3.32 7.10 9.38
C ILE A 43 2.44 5.89 9.05
N SER A 44 1.55 5.47 9.94
CA SER A 44 0.66 4.32 9.73
C SER A 44 -0.20 4.52 8.48
N VAL A 45 -0.84 5.69 8.34
CA VAL A 45 -1.67 6.01 7.16
C VAL A 45 -0.82 6.07 5.88
N LEU A 46 0.42 6.57 5.98
CA LEU A 46 1.36 6.58 4.85
C LEU A 46 1.72 5.17 4.38
N ILE A 47 2.01 4.27 5.30
CA ILE A 47 2.37 2.87 5.00
C ILE A 47 1.20 2.17 4.32
N VAL A 48 0.00 2.22 4.90
CA VAL A 48 -1.19 1.60 4.32
C VAL A 48 -1.47 2.14 2.92
N SER A 49 -1.42 3.46 2.74
CA SER A 49 -1.65 4.08 1.42
C SER A 49 -0.57 3.71 0.40
N ALA A 50 0.67 3.54 0.83
CA ALA A 50 1.77 3.12 -0.04
C ALA A 50 1.59 1.66 -0.48
N THR A 51 1.28 0.73 0.43
CA THR A 51 1.07 -0.69 0.10
C THR A 51 -0.12 -0.90 -0.83
N LEU A 52 -1.25 -0.22 -0.59
CA LEU A 52 -2.40 -0.25 -1.50
C LEU A 52 -2.05 0.31 -2.89
N THR A 53 -1.23 1.36 -2.96
CA THR A 53 -0.77 1.93 -4.24
C THR A 53 0.12 0.95 -4.98
N VAL A 54 1.05 0.27 -4.30
CA VAL A 54 1.91 -0.77 -4.90
C VAL A 54 1.07 -1.94 -5.38
N GLY A 55 0.12 -2.42 -4.59
CA GLY A 55 -0.80 -3.50 -4.98
C GLY A 55 -1.60 -3.14 -6.24
N SER A 56 -2.16 -1.94 -6.30
CA SER A 56 -2.90 -1.46 -7.48
C SER A 56 -2.01 -1.28 -8.71
N ALA A 57 -0.75 -0.88 -8.54
CA ALA A 57 0.21 -0.77 -9.63
C ALA A 57 0.56 -2.13 -10.23
N ILE A 58 0.77 -3.16 -9.40
CA ILE A 58 1.02 -4.54 -9.84
C ILE A 58 -0.17 -5.07 -10.62
N LEU A 59 -1.40 -4.88 -10.12
CA LEU A 59 -2.60 -5.33 -10.82
C LEU A 59 -2.79 -4.61 -12.16
N THR A 60 -2.55 -3.30 -12.20
CA THR A 60 -2.65 -2.50 -13.43
C THR A 60 -1.61 -2.93 -14.45
N GLU A 61 -0.35 -3.12 -14.03
CA GLU A 61 0.73 -3.62 -14.89
C GLU A 61 0.37 -5.00 -15.46
N SER A 62 -0.07 -5.93 -14.58
CA SER A 62 -0.43 -7.28 -15.00
C SER A 62 -1.60 -7.29 -15.98
N ALA A 63 -2.60 -6.43 -15.77
CA ALA A 63 -3.72 -6.29 -16.71
C ALA A 63 -3.30 -5.72 -18.06
N LEU A 64 -2.45 -4.69 -18.07
CA LEU A 64 -1.95 -4.11 -19.32
C LEU A 64 -1.05 -5.08 -20.08
N SER A 65 -0.19 -5.81 -19.38
CA SER A 65 0.67 -6.83 -19.97
C SER A 65 -0.15 -7.99 -20.54
N PHE A 66 -1.20 -8.44 -19.83
CA PHE A 66 -2.12 -9.47 -20.30
C PHE A 66 -2.85 -9.07 -21.60
N LEU A 67 -3.12 -7.78 -21.78
CA LEU A 67 -3.71 -7.23 -23.03
C LEU A 67 -2.68 -6.99 -24.13
N GLY A 68 -1.41 -7.36 -23.93
CA GLY A 68 -0.35 -7.14 -24.91
C GLY A 68 0.19 -5.69 -24.97
N LEU A 69 -0.20 -4.85 -24.01
CA LEU A 69 0.23 -3.44 -23.91
C LEU A 69 1.40 -3.25 -22.92
N GLY A 70 1.93 -4.35 -22.38
CA GLY A 70 3.02 -4.34 -21.41
C GLY A 70 4.40 -4.20 -22.02
N LEU A 71 5.41 -4.27 -21.15
CA LEU A 71 6.82 -4.25 -21.53
C LEU A 71 7.20 -5.58 -22.22
N SER A 72 8.22 -5.53 -23.09
CA SER A 72 8.70 -6.73 -23.78
C SER A 72 9.17 -7.79 -22.78
N TYR A 73 8.64 -9.00 -22.90
CA TYR A 73 9.00 -10.16 -22.08
C TYR A 73 10.51 -10.48 -22.06
N LEU A 74 11.18 -10.33 -23.21
CA LEU A 74 12.59 -10.66 -23.33
C LEU A 74 13.49 -9.86 -22.40
N ASN A 75 13.11 -8.62 -22.12
CA ASN A 75 13.89 -7.71 -21.29
C ASN A 75 13.34 -7.58 -19.86
N ASN A 76 12.04 -7.82 -19.69
CA ASN A 76 11.34 -7.58 -18.42
C ASN A 76 10.29 -8.67 -18.17
N PRO A 77 10.67 -9.84 -17.65
CA PRO A 77 9.72 -10.89 -17.30
C PRO A 77 8.85 -10.44 -16.12
N THR A 78 7.54 -10.31 -16.35
CA THR A 78 6.54 -9.99 -15.32
C THR A 78 5.47 -11.09 -15.26
N TRP A 79 4.71 -11.14 -14.17
CA TRP A 79 3.57 -12.05 -14.06
C TRP A 79 2.53 -11.81 -15.15
N GLY A 80 2.30 -10.56 -15.53
CA GLY A 80 1.38 -10.17 -16.59
C GLY A 80 1.81 -10.70 -17.95
N ASN A 81 3.09 -10.60 -18.29
CA ASN A 81 3.64 -11.14 -19.53
C ASN A 81 3.57 -12.69 -19.59
N LEU A 82 3.70 -13.36 -18.44
CA LEU A 82 3.50 -14.81 -18.37
C LEU A 82 2.04 -15.18 -18.62
N LEU A 83 1.10 -14.40 -18.09
CA LEU A 83 -0.33 -14.59 -18.34
C LEU A 83 -0.70 -14.33 -19.80
N GLU A 84 -0.13 -13.32 -20.45
CA GLU A 84 -0.31 -13.07 -21.89
C GLU A 84 0.07 -14.31 -22.72
N ARG A 85 1.27 -14.84 -22.50
CA ARG A 85 1.75 -16.04 -23.21
C ARG A 85 0.93 -17.30 -22.91
N ALA A 86 0.38 -17.40 -21.72
CA ALA A 86 -0.42 -18.52 -21.30
C ALA A 86 -1.78 -18.59 -22.01
N GLN A 87 -2.23 -17.51 -22.68
CA GLN A 87 -3.51 -17.50 -23.41
C GLN A 87 -3.53 -18.56 -24.52
N ASP A 88 -2.46 -18.68 -25.28
CA ASP A 88 -2.36 -19.67 -26.37
C ASP A 88 -2.37 -21.11 -25.82
N GLY A 89 -1.73 -21.33 -24.67
CA GLY A 89 -1.71 -22.60 -23.97
C GLY A 89 -3.07 -23.00 -23.40
N ALA A 90 -3.86 -22.04 -22.94
CA ALA A 90 -5.19 -22.29 -22.39
C ALA A 90 -6.16 -22.88 -23.41
N THR A 91 -6.12 -22.40 -24.67
CA THR A 91 -6.92 -22.93 -25.77
C THR A 91 -6.51 -24.37 -26.14
N SER A 92 -5.27 -24.76 -25.83
CA SER A 92 -4.72 -26.10 -26.05
C SER A 92 -4.91 -27.05 -24.85
N GLY A 93 -5.66 -26.62 -23.81
CA GLY A 93 -5.95 -27.44 -22.61
C GLY A 93 -4.86 -27.37 -21.53
N ILE A 94 -3.85 -26.50 -21.67
CA ILE A 94 -2.71 -26.35 -20.72
C ILE A 94 -3.07 -25.27 -19.68
N TRP A 95 -4.11 -25.54 -18.87
CA TRP A 95 -4.68 -24.59 -17.91
C TRP A 95 -3.70 -24.13 -16.81
N TRP A 96 -2.71 -24.94 -16.45
CA TRP A 96 -1.74 -24.58 -15.40
C TRP A 96 -0.82 -23.43 -15.78
N GLN A 97 -0.63 -23.14 -17.07
CA GLN A 97 0.15 -21.99 -17.52
C GLN A 97 -0.50 -20.65 -17.14
N ILE A 98 -1.81 -20.61 -16.96
CA ILE A 98 -2.53 -19.43 -16.45
C ILE A 98 -2.57 -19.48 -14.92
N LEU A 99 -2.76 -20.66 -14.32
CA LEU A 99 -2.95 -20.81 -12.88
C LEU A 99 -1.74 -20.29 -12.09
N PHE A 100 -0.53 -20.71 -12.45
CA PHE A 100 0.68 -20.38 -11.70
C PHE A 100 1.01 -18.87 -11.73
N PRO A 101 1.05 -18.18 -12.87
CA PRO A 101 1.26 -16.74 -12.89
C PRO A 101 0.13 -15.97 -12.22
N GLY A 102 -1.11 -16.41 -12.38
CA GLY A 102 -2.27 -15.82 -11.72
C GLY A 102 -2.17 -15.89 -10.19
N LEU A 103 -1.81 -17.06 -9.65
CA LEU A 103 -1.50 -17.21 -8.22
C LEU A 103 -0.31 -16.35 -7.81
N GLY A 104 0.72 -16.23 -8.65
CA GLY A 104 1.87 -15.36 -8.41
C GLY A 104 1.46 -13.91 -8.19
N VAL A 105 0.58 -13.35 -9.03
CA VAL A 105 0.04 -11.99 -8.86
C VAL A 105 -0.73 -11.87 -7.53
N ILE A 106 -1.66 -12.80 -7.28
CA ILE A 106 -2.50 -12.78 -6.07
C ILE A 106 -1.63 -12.84 -4.81
N LEU A 107 -0.73 -13.80 -4.73
CA LEU A 107 0.14 -13.97 -3.57
C LEU A 107 1.06 -12.76 -3.36
N THR A 108 1.61 -12.20 -4.42
CA THR A 108 2.47 -11.00 -4.32
C THR A 108 1.68 -9.83 -3.73
N VAL A 109 0.46 -9.56 -4.23
CA VAL A 109 -0.39 -8.48 -3.72
C VAL A 109 -0.81 -8.73 -2.27
N LEU A 110 -1.19 -9.97 -1.92
CA LEU A 110 -1.54 -10.33 -0.54
C LEU A 110 -0.36 -10.14 0.42
N CYS A 111 0.84 -10.62 0.05
CA CYS A 111 2.03 -10.47 0.88
C CYS A 111 2.37 -9.00 1.12
N ILE A 112 2.31 -8.16 0.09
CA ILE A 112 2.58 -6.72 0.23
C ILE A 112 1.56 -6.07 1.17
N ASN A 113 0.27 -6.38 1.04
CA ASN A 113 -0.76 -5.83 1.91
C ASN A 113 -0.57 -6.30 3.37
N TRP A 114 -0.32 -7.59 3.61
CA TRP A 114 -0.06 -8.10 4.96
C TRP A 114 1.18 -7.47 5.61
N VAL A 115 2.26 -7.29 4.84
CA VAL A 115 3.44 -6.58 5.35
C VAL A 115 3.11 -5.14 5.69
N GLY A 116 2.30 -4.46 4.86
CA GLY A 116 1.86 -3.10 5.11
C GLY A 116 1.01 -2.97 6.37
N ASP A 117 0.05 -3.88 6.55
CA ASP A 117 -0.82 -3.91 7.72
C ASP A 117 0.00 -4.19 8.99
N ALA A 118 0.84 -5.23 8.98
CA ALA A 118 1.70 -5.56 10.12
C ALA A 118 2.67 -4.42 10.48
N LEU A 119 3.20 -3.71 9.48
CA LEU A 119 4.08 -2.56 9.72
C LEU A 119 3.31 -1.36 10.27
N SER A 120 2.09 -1.14 9.80
CA SER A 120 1.19 -0.11 10.31
C SER A 120 0.83 -0.36 11.77
N ASP A 121 0.46 -1.61 12.12
CA ASP A 121 0.12 -2.00 13.48
C ASP A 121 1.32 -1.87 14.43
N ALA A 122 2.51 -2.25 13.96
CA ALA A 122 3.74 -2.12 14.75
C ALA A 122 4.14 -0.66 15.04
N LEU A 123 3.72 0.28 14.18
CA LEU A 123 4.03 1.70 14.29
C LEU A 123 2.88 2.53 14.85
N ASP A 124 1.71 1.93 15.11
CA ASP A 124 0.57 2.60 15.73
C ASP A 124 0.72 2.60 17.26
N PRO A 125 1.04 3.74 17.90
CA PRO A 125 1.23 3.82 19.35
C PRO A 125 -0.09 3.72 20.14
N TYR A 126 -1.25 3.77 19.48
CA TYR A 126 -2.57 3.84 20.12
C TYR A 126 -3.46 2.61 19.89
N GLY A 127 -3.05 1.67 19.01
CA GLY A 127 -3.87 0.52 18.58
C GLY A 127 -4.13 -0.58 19.63
N THR A 128 -3.43 -0.58 20.78
CA THR A 128 -3.48 -1.69 21.75
C THR A 128 -4.44 -1.49 22.91
N SER A 129 -5.21 -0.39 23.00
CA SER A 129 -6.01 -0.08 24.19
C SER A 129 -7.50 -0.43 24.10
N VAL A 130 -8.02 -0.93 22.98
CA VAL A 130 -9.49 -1.12 22.81
C VAL A 130 -9.96 -2.57 23.00
N THR A 131 -9.07 -3.56 23.08
CA THR A 131 -9.47 -4.99 23.11
C THR A 131 -9.51 -5.62 24.52
N GLN A 132 -9.47 -4.85 25.61
CA GLN A 132 -9.55 -5.42 26.99
C GLN A 132 -10.74 -4.94 27.83
N SER A 133 -11.87 -4.64 27.21
CA SER A 133 -13.09 -4.34 27.98
C SER A 133 -14.32 -5.07 27.42
N GLU A 134 -14.26 -6.41 27.29
CA GLU A 134 -15.44 -7.28 27.27
C GLU A 134 -15.17 -8.52 28.13
#